data_2587de74f9453e1ac762ff0f554191fa
#
_entry.id   2587de74f9453e1ac762ff0f554191fa
#
_cell.length_a   1.000
_cell.length_b   1.000
_cell.length_c   1.000
_cell.angle_alpha   90.00
_cell.angle_beta   90.00
_cell.angle_gamma   90.00
#
_symmetry.space_group_name_H-M   'P 1'
#
loop_
_entity.id
_entity.type
_entity.pdbx_description
1 polymer ?
#
loop_
_entity_poly.entity_id
_entity_poly.type
_entity_poly.pdbx_seq_one_letter_code
_entity_poly.pdbx_strand_id
1 'polypeptide(L)'
;VVVEGGRSEAVLEFLRTLEPGQVRRGVVTSIERFGVFVDLNGADGLVRVPELAWRRFEDASEIVQVGQEVVVVVLHVDLERAQVSLSLKALQSDPWVEIARTRLGEVLTGPVTKVVPIGAFVAVADGVEGLIPISDFHGGQLPVEGQNLTVRIREINLRHHRMKLGLV
;
A
#
# COMPACT_ATOMS: atom_id res chain seq x y z
N VAL A 1 -30.24 -16.47 -11.64
CA VAL A 1 -30.90 -15.48 -12.46
C VAL A 1 -30.22 -14.14 -12.29
N VAL A 2 -29.81 -13.56 -13.39
CA VAL A 2 -29.13 -12.27 -13.38
C VAL A 2 -30.18 -11.17 -13.28
N VAL A 3 -29.98 -10.27 -12.35
CA VAL A 3 -30.79 -9.10 -12.12
C VAL A 3 -30.07 -7.89 -12.72
N GLU A 4 -30.77 -6.79 -12.95
CA GLU A 4 -30.19 -5.56 -13.46
C GLU A 4 -28.96 -5.14 -12.68
N GLY A 5 -27.92 -4.63 -13.38
CA GLY A 5 -26.68 -4.21 -12.77
C GLY A 5 -25.77 -5.35 -12.35
N GLY A 6 -25.98 -6.55 -12.90
CA GLY A 6 -25.16 -7.73 -12.54
C GLY A 6 -25.50 -8.34 -11.20
N ARG A 7 -26.54 -7.84 -10.54
CA ARG A 7 -26.99 -8.36 -9.26
C ARG A 7 -27.84 -9.59 -9.47
N SER A 8 -27.46 -10.69 -8.88
CA SER A 8 -28.27 -11.90 -8.84
C SER A 8 -28.53 -12.27 -7.38
N GLU A 9 -29.56 -13.05 -7.13
CA GLU A 9 -29.84 -13.56 -5.79
C GLU A 9 -28.66 -14.40 -5.28
N ALA A 10 -28.03 -15.17 -6.15
CA ALA A 10 -26.87 -15.98 -5.77
C ALA A 10 -25.70 -15.12 -5.31
N VAL A 11 -25.44 -13.99 -5.99
CA VAL A 11 -24.38 -13.06 -5.62
C VAL A 11 -24.70 -12.43 -4.26
N LEU A 12 -25.92 -11.95 -4.06
CA LEU A 12 -26.32 -11.34 -2.80
C LEU A 12 -26.27 -12.34 -1.65
N GLU A 13 -26.69 -13.56 -1.86
CA GLU A 13 -26.58 -14.60 -0.82
C GLU A 13 -25.12 -14.85 -0.45
N PHE A 14 -24.25 -14.93 -1.45
CA PHE A 14 -22.82 -15.10 -1.20
C PHE A 14 -22.26 -13.92 -0.41
N LEU A 15 -22.57 -12.68 -0.80
CA LEU A 15 -22.08 -11.50 -0.12
C LEU A 15 -22.55 -11.43 1.35
N ARG A 16 -23.74 -11.94 1.65
CA ARG A 16 -24.23 -12.01 3.02
C ARG A 16 -23.44 -12.96 3.91
N THR A 17 -22.68 -13.87 3.31
CA THR A 17 -21.80 -14.79 4.07
C THR A 17 -20.44 -14.17 4.40
N LEU A 18 -20.14 -13.01 3.81
CA LEU A 18 -18.86 -12.34 4.01
C LEU A 18 -18.93 -11.36 5.17
N GLU A 19 -17.84 -11.27 5.92
CA GLU A 19 -17.69 -10.34 7.04
C GLU A 19 -16.37 -9.60 6.95
N PRO A 20 -16.32 -8.32 7.34
CA PRO A 20 -15.04 -7.61 7.45
C PRO A 20 -14.05 -8.36 8.33
N GLY A 21 -12.81 -8.42 7.87
CA GLY A 21 -11.75 -9.16 8.57
C GLY A 21 -11.60 -10.60 8.14
N GLN A 22 -12.56 -11.14 7.41
CA GLN A 22 -12.51 -12.52 6.94
C GLN A 22 -11.43 -12.67 5.88
N VAL A 23 -10.68 -13.78 5.94
CA VAL A 23 -9.63 -14.11 4.96
C VAL A 23 -10.20 -15.08 3.94
N ARG A 24 -10.01 -14.78 2.67
CA ARG A 24 -10.55 -15.59 1.56
C ARG A 24 -9.49 -15.81 0.49
N ARG A 25 -9.63 -16.91 -0.23
CA ARG A 25 -8.85 -17.16 -1.44
C ARG A 25 -9.64 -16.72 -2.65
N GLY A 26 -8.94 -16.23 -3.66
CA GLY A 26 -9.57 -15.86 -4.91
C GLY A 26 -8.57 -15.88 -6.05
N VAL A 27 -9.06 -15.57 -7.24
CA VAL A 27 -8.26 -15.54 -8.45
C VAL A 27 -8.39 -14.16 -9.10
N VAL A 28 -7.27 -13.57 -9.47
CA VAL A 28 -7.26 -12.28 -10.18
C VAL A 28 -7.89 -12.45 -11.54
N THR A 29 -8.96 -11.69 -11.81
CA THR A 29 -9.69 -11.78 -13.08
C THR A 29 -9.39 -10.61 -14.01
N SER A 30 -9.14 -9.41 -13.47
CA SER A 30 -8.74 -8.28 -14.30
C SER A 30 -7.93 -7.28 -13.50
N ILE A 31 -7.07 -6.54 -14.22
CA ILE A 31 -6.24 -5.50 -13.65
C ILE A 31 -6.64 -4.18 -14.32
N GLU A 32 -7.10 -3.23 -13.51
CA GLU A 32 -7.57 -1.92 -13.96
C GLU A 32 -6.71 -0.82 -13.34
N ARG A 33 -6.87 0.41 -13.82
CA ARG A 33 -6.10 1.56 -13.29
C ARG A 33 -6.39 1.83 -11.82
N PHE A 34 -7.62 1.56 -11.37
CA PHE A 34 -8.07 1.83 -10.01
C PHE A 34 -7.88 0.64 -9.06
N GLY A 35 -7.53 -0.52 -9.57
CA GLY A 35 -7.34 -1.71 -8.75
C GLY A 35 -7.45 -3.01 -9.50
N VAL A 36 -7.64 -4.07 -8.74
CA VAL A 36 -7.61 -5.44 -9.25
C VAL A 36 -8.91 -6.14 -8.84
N PHE A 37 -9.58 -6.78 -9.81
CA PHE A 37 -10.73 -7.62 -9.51
C PHE A 37 -10.30 -9.04 -9.18
N VAL A 38 -10.91 -9.58 -8.15
CA VAL A 38 -10.62 -10.93 -7.64
C VAL A 38 -11.92 -11.71 -7.56
N ASP A 39 -11.97 -12.85 -8.24
CA ASP A 39 -13.10 -13.77 -8.15
C ASP A 39 -13.01 -14.58 -6.86
N LEU A 40 -13.99 -14.43 -6.00
CA LEU A 40 -14.09 -15.16 -4.74
C LEU A 40 -14.91 -16.44 -4.83
N ASN A 41 -15.23 -16.86 -6.06
CA ASN A 41 -16.05 -18.05 -6.34
C ASN A 41 -17.50 -17.90 -5.83
N GLY A 42 -18.09 -16.78 -6.15
CA GLY A 42 -19.47 -16.43 -5.78
C GLY A 42 -19.76 -14.96 -6.05
N ALA A 43 -18.74 -14.14 -6.02
CA ALA A 43 -18.79 -12.73 -6.38
C ALA A 43 -17.38 -12.24 -6.66
N ASP A 44 -17.28 -11.15 -7.41
CA ASP A 44 -16.03 -10.46 -7.61
C ASP A 44 -15.84 -9.39 -6.54
N GLY A 45 -14.63 -9.31 -6.02
CA GLY A 45 -14.23 -8.25 -5.12
C GLY A 45 -13.20 -7.35 -5.78
N LEU A 46 -13.05 -6.15 -5.23
CA LEU A 46 -12.08 -5.17 -5.72
C LEU A 46 -11.01 -4.90 -4.67
N VAL A 47 -9.75 -5.09 -5.07
CA VAL A 47 -8.59 -4.61 -4.33
C VAL A 47 -8.18 -3.28 -4.95
N ARG A 48 -8.43 -2.18 -4.26
CA ARG A 48 -8.04 -0.86 -4.76
C ARG A 48 -6.53 -0.68 -4.67
N VAL A 49 -5.99 0.19 -5.51
CA VAL A 49 -4.53 0.42 -5.59
C VAL A 49 -3.87 0.58 -4.21
N PRO A 50 -4.39 1.40 -3.27
CA PRO A 50 -3.76 1.53 -1.95
C PRO A 50 -3.75 0.25 -1.12
N GLU A 51 -4.55 -0.76 -1.48
CA GLU A 51 -4.65 -2.03 -0.75
C GLU A 51 -3.88 -3.17 -1.39
N LEU A 52 -3.11 -2.89 -2.44
CA LEU A 52 -2.36 -3.93 -3.16
C LEU A 52 -1.07 -4.33 -2.44
N ALA A 53 -0.27 -3.38 -2.02
CA ALA A 53 1.01 -3.66 -1.39
C ALA A 53 1.50 -2.48 -0.57
N TRP A 54 2.40 -2.75 0.39
CA TRP A 54 3.10 -1.73 1.14
C TRP A 54 4.21 -1.09 0.31
N ARG A 55 4.81 -1.87 -0.60
CA ARG A 55 5.90 -1.38 -1.43
C ARG A 55 5.39 -0.46 -2.53
N ARG A 56 6.26 0.40 -3.02
CA ARG A 56 5.96 1.28 -4.16
C ARG A 56 5.88 0.47 -5.45
N PHE A 57 4.93 0.81 -6.30
CA PHE A 57 4.78 0.22 -7.63
C PHE A 57 4.10 1.24 -8.53
N GLU A 58 4.33 1.13 -9.84
CA GLU A 58 3.70 2.03 -10.82
C GLU A 58 2.46 1.40 -11.45
N ASP A 59 2.47 0.09 -11.62
CA ASP A 59 1.36 -0.64 -12.23
C ASP A 59 1.02 -1.86 -11.37
N ALA A 60 -0.27 -2.14 -11.21
CA ALA A 60 -0.73 -3.27 -10.43
C ALA A 60 -0.21 -4.62 -10.94
N SER A 61 0.16 -4.69 -12.23
CA SER A 61 0.77 -5.89 -12.81
C SER A 61 2.14 -6.24 -12.21
N GLU A 62 2.78 -5.30 -11.52
CA GLU A 62 4.01 -5.56 -10.77
C GLU A 62 3.74 -6.34 -9.49
N ILE A 63 2.51 -6.30 -8.98
CA ILE A 63 2.12 -6.94 -7.73
C ILE A 63 1.44 -8.27 -7.99
N VAL A 64 0.50 -8.31 -8.94
CA VAL A 64 -0.28 -9.50 -9.28
C VAL A 64 -0.46 -9.61 -10.78
N GLN A 65 -0.86 -10.80 -11.23
CA GLN A 65 -1.17 -11.05 -12.63
C GLN A 65 -2.53 -11.71 -12.76
N VAL A 66 -3.18 -11.49 -13.90
CA VAL A 66 -4.46 -12.14 -14.21
C VAL A 66 -4.28 -13.65 -14.16
N GLY A 67 -5.19 -14.35 -13.51
CA GLY A 67 -5.12 -15.80 -13.31
C GLY A 67 -4.38 -16.23 -12.06
N GLN A 68 -3.72 -15.32 -11.38
CA GLN A 68 -2.99 -15.63 -10.15
C GLN A 68 -3.96 -15.91 -9.00
N GLU A 69 -3.70 -16.96 -8.26
CA GLU A 69 -4.41 -17.24 -7.01
C GLU A 69 -3.84 -16.36 -5.91
N VAL A 70 -4.73 -15.68 -5.17
CA VAL A 70 -4.34 -14.75 -4.11
C VAL A 70 -5.15 -15.02 -2.84
N VAL A 71 -4.61 -14.58 -1.71
CA VAL A 71 -5.32 -14.57 -0.43
C VAL A 71 -5.57 -13.12 -0.05
N VAL A 72 -6.82 -12.80 0.28
CA VAL A 72 -7.26 -11.44 0.55
C VAL A 72 -8.01 -11.36 1.86
N VAL A 73 -8.08 -10.14 2.41
CA VAL A 73 -8.91 -9.83 3.58
C VAL A 73 -10.11 -9.00 3.12
N VAL A 74 -11.29 -9.37 3.58
CA VAL A 74 -12.51 -8.60 3.33
C VAL A 74 -12.47 -7.34 4.18
N LEU A 75 -12.56 -6.17 3.54
CA LEU A 75 -12.59 -4.88 4.23
C LEU A 75 -14.01 -4.41 4.47
N HIS A 76 -14.85 -4.46 3.46
CA HIS A 76 -16.20 -3.94 3.50
C HIS A 76 -17.09 -4.67 2.51
N VAL A 77 -18.33 -4.91 2.91
CA VAL A 77 -19.36 -5.53 2.05
C VAL A 77 -20.49 -4.53 1.87
N ASP A 78 -20.80 -4.19 0.62
CA ASP A 78 -21.89 -3.30 0.27
C ASP A 78 -22.96 -4.11 -0.46
N LEU A 79 -24.02 -4.48 0.28
CA LEU A 79 -25.09 -5.29 -0.26
C LEU A 79 -25.97 -4.52 -1.25
N GLU A 80 -26.10 -3.21 -1.07
CA GLU A 80 -26.91 -2.38 -1.98
C GLU A 80 -26.29 -2.31 -3.37
N ARG A 81 -24.96 -2.17 -3.42
CA ARG A 81 -24.23 -2.10 -4.69
C ARG A 81 -23.71 -3.45 -5.16
N ALA A 82 -23.92 -4.50 -4.36
CA ALA A 82 -23.39 -5.84 -4.62
C ALA A 82 -21.88 -5.81 -4.84
N GLN A 83 -21.15 -5.12 -3.97
CA GLN A 83 -19.71 -4.95 -4.05
C GLN A 83 -19.03 -5.37 -2.76
N VAL A 84 -17.82 -5.88 -2.88
CA VAL A 84 -16.97 -6.18 -1.73
C VAL A 84 -15.58 -5.59 -1.97
N SER A 85 -15.09 -4.89 -0.94
CA SER A 85 -13.74 -4.32 -0.96
C SER A 85 -12.79 -5.27 -0.26
N LEU A 86 -11.64 -5.49 -0.86
CA LEU A 86 -10.65 -6.46 -0.43
C LEU A 86 -9.29 -5.81 -0.23
N SER A 87 -8.43 -6.45 0.55
CA SER A 87 -7.04 -6.04 0.73
C SER A 87 -6.09 -7.23 0.59
N LEU A 88 -5.06 -7.06 -0.21
CA LEU A 88 -3.89 -7.94 -0.22
C LEU A 88 -2.88 -7.48 0.83
N LYS A 89 -2.72 -6.19 0.95
CA LYS A 89 -1.76 -5.52 1.84
C LYS A 89 -1.98 -5.88 3.31
N ALA A 90 -3.22 -6.08 3.72
CA ALA A 90 -3.56 -6.37 5.11
C ALA A 90 -2.92 -7.67 5.64
N LEU A 91 -2.55 -8.59 4.76
CA LEU A 91 -1.86 -9.84 5.12
C LEU A 91 -0.33 -9.72 5.04
N GLN A 92 0.17 -8.60 4.56
CA GLN A 92 1.60 -8.35 4.45
C GLN A 92 2.10 -7.65 5.71
N SER A 93 3.35 -7.89 6.07
CA SER A 93 3.98 -7.18 7.17
C SER A 93 4.16 -5.71 6.80
N ASP A 94 3.79 -4.81 7.71
CA ASP A 94 4.02 -3.39 7.52
C ASP A 94 5.53 -3.11 7.67
N PRO A 95 6.22 -2.68 6.61
CA PRO A 95 7.67 -2.42 6.67
C PRO A 95 8.03 -1.29 7.64
N TRP A 96 7.10 -0.38 7.92
CA TRP A 96 7.32 0.69 8.90
C TRP A 96 7.50 0.14 10.30
N VAL A 97 6.73 -0.88 10.66
CA VAL A 97 6.84 -1.53 11.98
C VAL A 97 8.21 -2.17 12.15
N GLU A 98 8.68 -2.87 11.12
CA GLU A 98 9.98 -3.53 11.16
C GLU A 98 11.11 -2.51 11.30
N ILE A 99 11.07 -1.43 10.54
CA ILE A 99 12.07 -0.38 10.61
C ILE A 99 12.04 0.32 11.97
N ALA A 100 10.86 0.60 12.51
CA ALA A 100 10.73 1.20 13.83
C ALA A 100 11.35 0.33 14.91
N ARG A 101 11.12 -0.97 14.83
CA ARG A 101 11.63 -1.92 15.82
C ARG A 101 13.13 -2.11 15.75
N THR A 102 13.72 -2.11 14.56
CA THR A 102 15.10 -2.54 14.36
C THR A 102 16.07 -1.42 13.99
N ARG A 103 15.60 -0.30 13.47
CA ARG A 103 16.47 0.69 12.83
C ARG A 103 16.36 2.11 13.36
N LEU A 104 15.54 2.36 14.38
CA LEU A 104 15.45 3.69 14.98
C LEU A 104 16.81 4.11 15.53
N GLY A 105 17.28 5.28 15.14
CA GLY A 105 18.59 5.82 15.54
C GLY A 105 19.75 5.38 14.65
N GLU A 106 19.53 4.47 13.70
CA GLU A 106 20.59 4.02 12.80
C GLU A 106 20.90 5.02 11.70
N VAL A 107 22.13 4.95 11.22
CA VAL A 107 22.61 5.70 10.06
C VAL A 107 22.56 4.80 8.84
N LEU A 108 22.02 5.32 7.75
CA LEU A 108 21.96 4.59 6.48
C LEU A 108 22.07 5.55 5.31
N THR A 109 22.32 5.00 4.12
CA THR A 109 22.41 5.77 2.89
C THR A 109 21.26 5.37 1.96
N GLY A 110 20.58 6.37 1.41
CA GLY A 110 19.50 6.13 0.48
C GLY A 110 19.35 7.26 -0.53
N PRO A 111 18.59 7.00 -1.61
CA PRO A 111 18.38 8.00 -2.65
C PRO A 111 17.29 9.00 -2.26
N VAL A 112 17.47 10.24 -2.70
CA VAL A 112 16.43 11.27 -2.63
C VAL A 112 15.35 10.90 -3.63
N THR A 113 14.11 10.75 -3.13
CA THR A 113 12.97 10.40 -3.97
C THR A 113 12.16 11.60 -4.40
N LYS A 114 12.18 12.68 -3.61
CA LYS A 114 11.43 13.89 -3.91
C LYS A 114 11.99 15.06 -3.11
N VAL A 115 12.05 16.23 -3.75
CA VAL A 115 12.41 17.48 -3.08
C VAL A 115 11.14 18.32 -2.97
N VAL A 116 10.86 18.80 -1.78
CA VAL A 116 9.65 19.56 -1.45
C VAL A 116 10.04 20.83 -0.70
N PRO A 117 9.12 21.83 -0.55
CA PRO A 117 9.46 23.08 0.13
C PRO A 117 9.96 22.91 1.58
N ILE A 118 9.52 21.84 2.26
CA ILE A 118 9.90 21.59 3.66
C ILE A 118 11.15 20.74 3.80
N GLY A 119 11.73 20.22 2.71
CA GLY A 119 12.93 19.43 2.75
C GLY A 119 13.04 18.42 1.62
N ALA A 120 13.61 17.27 1.91
CA ALA A 120 13.79 16.20 0.93
C ALA A 120 13.38 14.84 1.51
N PHE A 121 12.65 14.06 0.72
CA PHE A 121 12.33 12.68 1.06
C PHE A 121 13.45 11.75 0.59
N VAL A 122 13.81 10.82 1.43
CA VAL A 122 14.84 9.81 1.16
C VAL A 122 14.25 8.43 1.41
N ALA A 123 14.45 7.52 0.47
CA ALA A 123 14.04 6.13 0.64
C ALA A 123 14.99 5.41 1.59
N VAL A 124 14.45 4.90 2.68
CA VAL A 124 15.22 4.12 3.67
C VAL A 124 15.02 2.62 3.50
N ALA A 125 13.94 2.25 2.84
CA ALA A 125 13.62 0.88 2.43
C ALA A 125 12.59 0.94 1.31
N ASP A 126 12.29 -0.20 0.71
CA ASP A 126 11.27 -0.28 -0.33
C ASP A 126 9.90 0.12 0.23
N GLY A 127 9.32 1.17 -0.33
CA GLY A 127 8.03 1.70 0.11
C GLY A 127 8.07 2.53 1.39
N VAL A 128 9.26 2.81 1.94
CA VAL A 128 9.40 3.60 3.16
C VAL A 128 10.32 4.79 2.93
N GLU A 129 9.78 5.98 3.12
CA GLU A 129 10.51 7.23 2.94
C GLU A 129 10.46 8.06 4.20
N GLY A 130 11.55 8.75 4.48
CA GLY A 130 11.61 9.73 5.56
C GLY A 130 11.94 11.12 5.01
N LEU A 131 11.63 12.15 5.80
CA LEU A 131 11.86 13.54 5.45
C LEU A 131 13.06 14.09 6.18
N ILE A 132 14.01 14.66 5.44
CA ILE A 132 15.07 15.50 5.99
C ILE A 132 14.53 16.92 5.97
N PRO A 133 14.39 17.60 7.13
CA PRO A 133 13.90 18.98 7.16
C PRO A 133 14.84 19.91 6.40
N ILE A 134 14.27 20.96 5.81
CA ILE A 134 15.04 21.94 5.05
C ILE A 134 16.14 22.58 5.90
N SER A 135 15.94 22.71 7.21
CA SER A 135 16.91 23.28 8.12
C SER A 135 18.21 22.50 8.23
N ASP A 136 18.21 21.23 7.83
CA ASP A 136 19.42 20.39 7.83
C ASP A 136 20.35 20.69 6.64
N PHE A 137 19.85 21.40 5.62
CA PHE A 137 20.64 21.73 4.44
C PHE A 137 21.22 23.13 4.58
N HIS A 138 22.55 23.20 4.62
CA HIS A 138 23.26 24.47 4.78
C HIS A 138 23.45 25.20 3.47
N GLY A 139 23.44 26.55 3.53
CA GLY A 139 23.69 27.37 2.37
C GLY A 139 22.58 27.34 1.32
N GLY A 140 21.39 26.85 1.67
CA GLY A 140 20.25 26.78 0.75
C GLY A 140 20.41 25.75 -0.37
N GLN A 141 21.41 24.89 -0.29
CA GLN A 141 21.64 23.86 -1.30
C GLN A 141 20.80 22.62 -1.00
N LEU A 142 19.74 22.47 -1.77
CA LEU A 142 18.91 21.28 -1.71
C LEU A 142 19.50 20.19 -2.60
N PRO A 143 19.30 18.91 -2.25
CA PRO A 143 19.74 17.80 -3.09
C PRO A 143 18.88 17.70 -4.35
N VAL A 144 19.29 16.84 -5.26
CA VAL A 144 18.51 16.51 -6.45
C VAL A 144 17.95 15.09 -6.31
N GLU A 145 16.85 14.82 -6.99
CA GLU A 145 16.27 13.48 -7.01
C GLU A 145 17.29 12.47 -7.54
N GLY A 146 17.36 11.30 -6.89
CA GLY A 146 18.31 10.25 -7.22
C GLY A 146 19.66 10.36 -6.53
N GLN A 147 19.97 11.51 -5.93
CA GLN A 147 21.21 11.67 -5.18
C GLN A 147 21.16 10.84 -3.91
N ASN A 148 22.24 10.10 -3.63
CA ASN A 148 22.34 9.34 -2.39
C ASN A 148 22.82 10.23 -1.25
N LEU A 149 22.10 10.14 -0.12
CA LEU A 149 22.43 10.87 1.09
C LEU A 149 22.59 9.91 2.26
N THR A 150 23.50 10.24 3.16
CA THR A 150 23.66 9.52 4.43
C THR A 150 22.82 10.22 5.49
N VAL A 151 21.94 9.46 6.12
CA VAL A 151 20.94 9.99 7.04
C VAL A 151 20.87 9.14 8.30
N ARG A 152 20.35 9.76 9.38
CA ARG A 152 20.03 9.06 10.62
C ARG A 152 18.52 9.08 10.80
N ILE A 153 17.92 7.95 11.17
CA ILE A 153 16.51 7.87 11.51
C ILE A 153 16.32 8.44 12.92
N ARG A 154 15.68 9.60 13.01
CA ARG A 154 15.49 10.33 14.27
C ARG A 154 14.17 10.04 14.95
N GLU A 155 13.08 10.07 14.20
CA GLU A 155 11.74 9.86 14.72
C GLU A 155 10.90 9.07 13.75
N ILE A 156 10.04 8.20 14.28
CA ILE A 156 9.10 7.42 13.47
C ILE A 156 7.72 7.53 14.13
N ASN A 157 6.72 7.82 13.32
CA ASN A 157 5.33 7.80 13.75
C ASN A 157 4.58 6.75 12.92
N LEU A 158 4.24 5.64 13.53
CA LEU A 158 3.57 4.53 12.84
C LEU A 158 2.12 4.83 12.48
N ARG A 159 1.47 5.67 13.30
CA ARG A 159 0.07 6.02 13.06
C ARG A 159 -0.11 6.78 11.75
N HIS A 160 0.84 7.65 11.43
CA HIS A 160 0.78 8.50 10.24
C HIS A 160 1.74 8.07 9.15
N HIS A 161 2.52 7.01 9.37
CA HIS A 161 3.60 6.58 8.47
C HIS A 161 4.51 7.77 8.12
N ARG A 162 5.01 8.44 9.15
CA ARG A 162 5.95 9.56 9.01
C ARG A 162 7.27 9.24 9.68
N MET A 163 8.32 9.69 9.06
CA MET A 163 9.68 9.51 9.57
C MET A 163 10.46 10.80 9.39
N LYS A 164 11.13 11.21 10.47
CA LYS A 164 12.04 12.34 10.42
C LYS A 164 13.47 11.82 10.36
N LEU A 165 14.19 12.28 9.35
CA LEU A 165 15.59 11.97 9.15
C LEU A 165 16.45 13.17 9.50
N GLY A 166 17.69 12.91 9.89
CA GLY A 166 18.71 13.94 10.05
C GLY A 166 19.82 13.68 9.06
N LEU A 167 20.31 14.74 8.43
CA LEU A 167 21.46 14.64 7.54
C LEU A 167 22.72 14.40 8.39
N VAL A 168 23.54 13.44 7.97
CA VAL A 168 24.78 13.13 8.64
C VAL A 168 25.97 13.77 7.93
#